data_a1d55b96d1b1e306542ddb84abf51324
#
_entry.id   a1d55b96d1b1e306542ddb84abf51324
#
_cell.length_a   1.000
_cell.length_b   1.000
_cell.length_c   1.000
_cell.angle_alpha   90.00
_cell.angle_beta   90.00
_cell.angle_gamma   90.00
#
_symmetry.space_group_name_H-M   'P 1'
#
loop_
_entity.id
_entity.type
_entity.pdbx_description
1 polymer ?
#
loop_
_entity_poly.entity_id
_entity_poly.type
_entity_poly.pdbx_seq_one_letter_code
_entity_poly.pdbx_strand_id
1 'polypeptide(L)'
;MSAHGSSLEPRQRGAAVGRLRRAVAVAIDSRGVLRRGETVVVACSGGPDSTAMLDALARLAPPRGLTLHVAHVDHGLRDGSDAEAAPVAAASAQRRLPFTALTVAVAPLGSSLQARARDARLGALRQLAVAVGASSIALAHTADDQAETVLMRALAGATPRSLAAMAERSGALARPLLRVWRVDVAAYCAALGLVTAEDPSNADPRFLRSRVRHELIPALEAVFPAARRRLCVLAEHQRRLVDG
;
A
#
# COMPACT_ATOMS: atom_id res chain seq x y z
N MET A 1 30.42 -9.60 -10.59
CA MET A 1 29.84 -8.66 -11.57
C MET A 1 29.15 -7.57 -10.75
N SER A 2 29.67 -6.36 -10.78
CA SER A 2 29.31 -5.25 -9.88
C SER A 2 27.94 -4.68 -10.23
N ALA A 3 27.02 -4.68 -9.28
CA ALA A 3 25.76 -3.97 -9.38
C ALA A 3 26.04 -2.46 -9.38
N HIS A 4 25.93 -1.82 -10.53
CA HIS A 4 25.90 -0.37 -10.65
C HIS A 4 24.59 0.15 -10.08
N GLY A 5 24.57 0.41 -8.78
CA GLY A 5 23.54 1.23 -8.15
C GLY A 5 23.67 2.65 -8.68
N SER A 6 22.90 3.00 -9.71
CA SER A 6 22.80 4.37 -10.22
C SER A 6 22.27 5.27 -9.09
N SER A 7 23.18 5.94 -8.40
CA SER A 7 22.83 6.91 -7.36
C SER A 7 22.15 8.11 -8.02
N LEU A 8 20.87 8.36 -7.67
CA LEU A 8 20.14 9.52 -8.15
C LEU A 8 20.92 10.82 -7.86
N GLU A 9 20.97 11.72 -8.83
CA GLU A 9 21.53 13.06 -8.66
C GLU A 9 20.77 13.85 -7.58
N PRO A 10 21.40 14.76 -6.82
CA PRO A 10 20.76 15.49 -5.72
C PRO A 10 19.44 16.17 -6.11
N ARG A 11 19.36 16.76 -7.32
CA ARG A 11 18.11 17.36 -7.85
C ARG A 11 17.03 16.31 -8.09
N GLN A 12 17.40 15.15 -8.61
CA GLN A 12 16.48 14.04 -8.87
C GLN A 12 15.95 13.43 -7.57
N ARG A 13 16.82 13.30 -6.55
CA ARG A 13 16.43 12.89 -5.19
C ARG A 13 15.38 13.82 -4.61
N GLY A 14 15.65 15.14 -4.60
CA GLY A 14 14.72 16.15 -4.11
C GLY A 14 13.36 16.10 -4.85
N ALA A 15 13.41 15.95 -6.18
CA ALA A 15 12.20 15.85 -7.00
C ALA A 15 11.38 14.59 -6.68
N ALA A 16 12.01 13.42 -6.53
CA ALA A 16 11.33 12.17 -6.18
C ALA A 16 10.64 12.28 -4.81
N VAL A 17 11.37 12.77 -3.81
CA VAL A 17 10.85 13.01 -2.45
C VAL A 17 9.68 13.98 -2.49
N GLY A 18 9.82 15.10 -3.20
CA GLY A 18 8.78 16.12 -3.32
C GLY A 18 7.51 15.61 -4.01
N ARG A 19 7.65 14.80 -5.07
CA ARG A 19 6.49 14.22 -5.80
C ARG A 19 5.63 13.34 -4.90
N LEU A 20 6.22 12.34 -4.25
CA LEU A 20 5.45 11.41 -3.41
C LEU A 20 4.81 12.12 -2.21
N ARG A 21 5.56 12.96 -1.48
CA ARG A 21 5.00 13.71 -0.34
C ARG A 21 3.88 14.64 -0.76
N ARG A 22 4.00 15.32 -1.90
CA ARG A 22 2.93 16.16 -2.46
C ARG A 22 1.70 15.34 -2.81
N ALA A 23 1.86 14.16 -3.44
CA ALA A 23 0.75 13.29 -3.77
C ALA A 23 -0.01 12.83 -2.52
N VAL A 24 0.71 12.45 -1.45
CA VAL A 24 0.12 12.07 -0.15
C VAL A 24 -0.53 13.28 0.53
N ALA A 25 0.11 14.46 0.51
CA ALA A 25 -0.48 15.68 1.06
C ALA A 25 -1.81 16.02 0.37
N VAL A 26 -1.86 15.96 -0.96
CA VAL A 26 -3.10 16.17 -1.74
C VAL A 26 -4.15 15.11 -1.40
N ALA A 27 -3.76 13.84 -1.19
CA ALA A 27 -4.67 12.79 -0.75
C ALA A 27 -5.33 13.14 0.59
N ILE A 28 -4.56 13.68 1.52
CA ILE A 28 -5.07 14.08 2.84
C ILE A 28 -5.87 15.36 2.75
N ASP A 29 -5.28 16.45 2.25
CA ASP A 29 -5.81 17.79 2.38
C ASP A 29 -6.98 18.08 1.42
N SER A 30 -6.91 17.54 0.18
CA SER A 30 -7.89 17.85 -0.87
C SER A 30 -8.91 16.74 -1.08
N ARG A 31 -8.53 15.48 -0.84
CA ARG A 31 -9.42 14.33 -1.08
C ARG A 31 -9.94 13.68 0.19
N GLY A 32 -9.54 14.17 1.37
CA GLY A 32 -10.04 13.72 2.65
C GLY A 32 -9.75 12.25 2.98
N VAL A 33 -8.66 11.70 2.44
CA VAL A 33 -8.28 10.31 2.67
C VAL A 33 -8.00 10.05 4.16
N LEU A 34 -7.42 11.04 4.83
CA LEU A 34 -7.33 11.13 6.29
C LEU A 34 -7.86 12.50 6.71
N ARG A 35 -8.49 12.58 7.87
CA ARG A 35 -9.03 13.83 8.41
C ARG A 35 -8.07 14.42 9.43
N ARG A 36 -8.03 15.75 9.52
CA ARG A 36 -7.22 16.44 10.54
C ARG A 36 -7.61 15.98 11.95
N GLY A 37 -6.62 15.78 12.81
CA GLY A 37 -6.84 15.33 14.19
C GLY A 37 -7.12 13.84 14.36
N GLU A 38 -7.18 13.04 13.27
CA GLU A 38 -7.42 11.60 13.39
C GLU A 38 -6.24 10.85 14.04
N THR A 39 -6.57 9.82 14.80
CA THR A 39 -5.62 8.74 15.14
C THR A 39 -5.69 7.67 14.05
N VAL A 40 -4.53 7.28 13.53
CA VAL A 40 -4.39 6.43 12.34
C VAL A 40 -3.49 5.23 12.66
N VAL A 41 -3.99 4.02 12.47
CA VAL A 41 -3.16 2.81 12.41
C VAL A 41 -2.49 2.74 11.04
N VAL A 42 -1.17 2.76 10.99
CA VAL A 42 -0.38 2.64 9.75
C VAL A 42 0.05 1.19 9.57
N ALA A 43 -0.60 0.47 8.66
CA ALA A 43 -0.23 -0.91 8.35
C ALA A 43 1.07 -0.95 7.55
N CYS A 44 2.14 -1.47 8.16
CA CYS A 44 3.46 -1.53 7.57
C CYS A 44 3.98 -2.97 7.54
N SER A 45 4.13 -3.51 6.33
CA SER A 45 4.67 -4.86 6.10
C SER A 45 6.20 -4.88 5.98
N GLY A 46 6.87 -3.71 5.96
CA GLY A 46 8.29 -3.61 5.68
C GLY A 46 8.64 -3.51 4.19
N GLY A 47 7.73 -3.84 3.30
CA GLY A 47 7.94 -3.68 1.85
C GLY A 47 7.99 -2.19 1.42
N PRO A 48 8.48 -1.90 0.20
CA PRO A 48 8.74 -0.53 -0.26
C PRO A 48 7.51 0.38 -0.18
N ASP A 49 6.33 -0.09 -0.60
CA ASP A 49 5.11 0.72 -0.59
C ASP A 49 4.71 1.14 0.84
N SER A 50 4.74 0.19 1.79
CA SER A 50 4.36 0.46 3.17
C SER A 50 5.39 1.30 3.91
N THR A 51 6.68 1.11 3.62
CA THR A 51 7.77 1.89 4.21
C THR A 51 7.76 3.34 3.70
N ALA A 52 7.52 3.54 2.40
CA ALA A 52 7.36 4.88 1.82
C ALA A 52 6.12 5.59 2.40
N MET A 53 5.00 4.88 2.55
CA MET A 53 3.79 5.42 3.18
C MET A 53 4.05 5.85 4.62
N LEU A 54 4.69 5.00 5.41
CA LEU A 54 5.04 5.30 6.80
C LEU A 54 5.90 6.56 6.90
N ASP A 55 6.99 6.65 6.09
CA ASP A 55 7.86 7.84 6.11
C ASP A 55 7.13 9.10 5.70
N ALA A 56 6.34 9.04 4.62
CA ALA A 56 5.58 10.19 4.14
C ALA A 56 4.54 10.66 5.18
N LEU A 57 3.78 9.72 5.78
CA LEU A 57 2.79 10.06 6.82
C LEU A 57 3.46 10.62 8.07
N ALA A 58 4.56 10.05 8.55
CA ALA A 58 5.28 10.57 9.71
C ALA A 58 5.73 12.03 9.53
N ARG A 59 6.12 12.41 8.30
CA ARG A 59 6.51 13.78 7.96
C ARG A 59 5.33 14.73 7.83
N LEU A 60 4.19 14.22 7.36
CA LEU A 60 3.00 15.03 7.07
C LEU A 60 2.02 15.11 8.25
N ALA A 61 2.14 14.23 9.23
CA ALA A 61 1.22 14.12 10.37
C ALA A 61 1.23 15.34 11.31
N PRO A 62 2.39 15.89 11.76
CA PRO A 62 2.40 16.94 12.76
C PRO A 62 1.58 18.19 12.38
N PRO A 63 1.74 18.81 11.19
CA PRO A 63 0.98 19.99 10.83
C PRO A 63 -0.52 19.74 10.61
N ARG A 64 -0.94 18.45 10.60
CA ARG A 64 -2.34 18.05 10.41
C ARG A 64 -2.98 17.54 11.69
N GLY A 65 -2.21 17.50 12.79
CA GLY A 65 -2.65 16.96 14.07
C GLY A 65 -2.94 15.46 14.03
N LEU A 66 -2.38 14.73 13.06
CA LEU A 66 -2.56 13.28 12.99
C LEU A 66 -1.70 12.58 14.05
N THR A 67 -2.29 11.63 14.75
CA THR A 67 -1.58 10.70 15.64
C THR A 67 -1.42 9.38 14.93
N LEU A 68 -0.18 8.88 14.82
CA LEU A 68 0.11 7.64 14.09
C LEU A 68 0.47 6.53 15.06
N HIS A 69 -0.06 5.32 14.82
CA HIS A 69 0.33 4.08 15.47
C HIS A 69 0.71 3.05 14.40
N VAL A 70 1.94 2.58 14.41
CA VAL A 70 2.42 1.64 13.38
C VAL A 70 2.05 0.21 13.77
N ALA A 71 1.52 -0.54 12.81
CA ALA A 71 1.19 -1.95 12.98
C ALA A 71 1.88 -2.80 11.93
N HIS A 72 2.58 -3.85 12.36
CA HIS A 72 3.04 -4.93 11.50
C HIS A 72 2.18 -6.16 11.75
N VAL A 73 1.74 -6.84 10.70
CA VAL A 73 0.94 -8.07 10.82
C VAL A 73 1.71 -9.21 10.20
N ASP A 74 2.12 -10.12 11.05
CA ASP A 74 2.72 -11.40 10.69
C ASP A 74 1.64 -12.47 10.44
N HIS A 75 1.81 -13.22 9.37
CA HIS A 75 0.86 -14.27 8.97
C HIS A 75 1.15 -15.64 9.60
N GLY A 76 2.24 -15.78 10.38
CA GLY A 76 2.63 -17.02 11.04
C GLY A 76 2.85 -18.20 10.08
N LEU A 77 3.05 -17.93 8.78
CA LEU A 77 3.18 -18.95 7.75
C LEU A 77 4.62 -19.49 7.62
N ARG A 78 5.59 -18.89 8.31
CA ARG A 78 7.02 -19.29 8.26
C ARG A 78 7.63 -19.20 9.65
N ASP A 79 8.48 -20.16 9.96
CA ASP A 79 9.40 -20.07 11.10
C ASP A 79 10.36 -18.90 10.89
N GLY A 80 10.46 -17.99 11.86
CA GLY A 80 11.34 -16.81 11.79
C GLY A 80 10.68 -15.51 11.33
N SER A 81 9.36 -15.43 11.23
CA SER A 81 8.60 -14.22 10.88
C SER A 81 8.81 -13.06 11.87
N ASP A 82 9.25 -13.32 13.10
CA ASP A 82 9.67 -12.28 14.06
C ASP A 82 10.78 -11.37 13.51
N ALA A 83 11.63 -11.89 12.62
CA ALA A 83 12.68 -11.12 11.96
C ALA A 83 12.13 -10.06 10.98
N GLU A 84 10.93 -10.25 10.43
CA GLU A 84 10.31 -9.30 9.51
C GLU A 84 9.71 -8.08 10.23
N ALA A 85 9.34 -8.22 11.50
CA ALA A 85 8.84 -7.12 12.33
C ALA A 85 9.95 -6.17 12.79
N ALA A 86 11.18 -6.66 12.98
CA ALA A 86 12.29 -5.89 13.54
C ALA A 86 12.66 -4.63 12.73
N PRO A 87 12.77 -4.67 11.38
CA PRO A 87 13.02 -3.45 10.59
C PRO A 87 11.90 -2.41 10.71
N VAL A 88 10.64 -2.85 10.81
CA VAL A 88 9.48 -1.96 10.96
C VAL A 88 9.48 -1.34 12.36
N ALA A 89 9.77 -2.12 13.39
CA ALA A 89 9.91 -1.63 14.75
C ALA A 89 11.03 -0.58 14.86
N ALA A 90 12.20 -0.84 14.27
CA ALA A 90 13.31 0.10 14.22
C ALA A 90 12.95 1.40 13.48
N ALA A 91 12.28 1.29 12.32
CA ALA A 91 11.81 2.44 11.56
C ALA A 91 10.77 3.28 12.34
N SER A 92 9.93 2.64 13.14
CA SER A 92 8.94 3.29 14.01
C SER A 92 9.62 4.01 15.18
N ALA A 93 10.58 3.36 15.84
CA ALA A 93 11.36 3.94 16.95
C ALA A 93 12.16 5.17 16.50
N GLN A 94 12.82 5.14 15.32
CA GLN A 94 13.51 6.29 14.74
C GLN A 94 12.59 7.51 14.55
N ARG A 95 11.29 7.27 14.32
CA ARG A 95 10.27 8.31 14.12
C ARG A 95 9.50 8.63 15.40
N ARG A 96 9.87 7.99 16.52
CA ARG A 96 9.19 8.11 17.82
C ARG A 96 7.69 7.80 17.73
N LEU A 97 7.33 6.79 16.92
CA LEU A 97 5.96 6.34 16.74
C LEU A 97 5.72 5.06 17.54
N PRO A 98 4.56 4.91 18.21
CA PRO A 98 4.16 3.67 18.82
C PRO A 98 4.04 2.55 17.77
N PHE A 99 4.45 1.33 18.17
CA PHE A 99 4.49 0.16 17.31
C PHE A 99 3.83 -1.03 17.98
N THR A 100 3.08 -1.81 17.20
CA THR A 100 2.52 -3.11 17.62
C THR A 100 2.77 -4.14 16.53
N ALA A 101 3.39 -5.26 16.90
CA ALA A 101 3.42 -6.47 16.10
C ALA A 101 2.16 -7.30 16.40
N LEU A 102 1.47 -7.75 15.37
CA LEU A 102 0.27 -8.59 15.44
C LEU A 102 0.56 -9.91 14.75
N THR A 103 0.22 -11.02 15.36
CA THR A 103 0.31 -12.35 14.75
C THR A 103 -1.09 -12.84 14.43
N VAL A 104 -1.31 -13.32 13.20
CA VAL A 104 -2.58 -13.91 12.77
C VAL A 104 -2.38 -15.35 12.33
N ALA A 105 -3.13 -16.27 12.91
CA ALA A 105 -3.17 -17.64 12.46
C ALA A 105 -4.11 -17.76 11.25
N VAL A 106 -3.60 -18.26 10.12
CA VAL A 106 -4.40 -18.54 8.93
C VAL A 106 -4.55 -20.04 8.80
N ALA A 107 -5.77 -20.56 9.01
CA ALA A 107 -6.03 -22.00 8.87
C ALA A 107 -5.76 -22.47 7.44
N PRO A 108 -5.08 -23.63 7.23
CA PRO A 108 -4.64 -24.06 5.91
C PRO A 108 -5.75 -24.58 4.98
N LEU A 109 -6.96 -24.78 5.46
CA LEU A 109 -8.07 -25.45 4.75
C LEU A 109 -9.04 -24.47 4.05
N GLY A 110 -9.39 -24.75 2.79
CA GLY A 110 -10.47 -24.10 2.02
C GLY A 110 -10.02 -23.14 0.92
N SER A 111 -10.96 -22.57 0.19
CA SER A 111 -10.76 -21.69 -0.96
C SER A 111 -9.92 -20.46 -0.63
N SER A 112 -8.93 -20.16 -1.47
CA SER A 112 -8.13 -18.93 -1.48
C SER A 112 -7.48 -18.56 -0.13
N LEU A 113 -6.37 -19.22 0.21
CA LEU A 113 -5.51 -18.89 1.36
C LEU A 113 -5.20 -17.38 1.44
N GLN A 114 -4.98 -16.74 0.28
CA GLN A 114 -4.71 -15.29 0.21
C GLN A 114 -5.89 -14.41 0.66
N ALA A 115 -7.12 -14.79 0.30
CA ALA A 115 -8.30 -14.02 0.72
C ALA A 115 -8.45 -14.09 2.25
N ARG A 116 -8.31 -15.28 2.83
CA ARG A 116 -8.41 -15.47 4.29
C ARG A 116 -7.26 -14.77 5.04
N ALA A 117 -6.03 -14.86 4.54
CA ALA A 117 -4.91 -14.13 5.11
C ALA A 117 -5.15 -12.61 5.09
N ARG A 118 -5.73 -12.11 3.98
CA ARG A 118 -6.12 -10.70 3.86
C ARG A 118 -7.21 -10.33 4.87
N ASP A 119 -8.23 -11.17 5.04
CA ASP A 119 -9.34 -10.90 5.96
C ASP A 119 -8.89 -10.99 7.41
N ALA A 120 -8.07 -11.98 7.77
CA ALA A 120 -7.47 -12.09 9.09
C ALA A 120 -6.60 -10.87 9.43
N ARG A 121 -5.75 -10.42 8.48
CA ARG A 121 -4.94 -9.21 8.62
C ARG A 121 -5.80 -7.98 8.87
N LEU A 122 -6.84 -7.78 8.07
CA LEU A 122 -7.74 -6.64 8.24
C LEU A 122 -8.53 -6.72 9.55
N GLY A 123 -8.91 -7.93 10.00
CA GLY A 123 -9.53 -8.16 11.28
C GLY A 123 -8.64 -7.72 12.45
N ALA A 124 -7.38 -8.18 12.45
CA ALA A 124 -6.39 -7.80 13.47
C ALA A 124 -6.12 -6.29 13.50
N LEU A 125 -5.98 -5.66 12.33
CA LEU A 125 -5.80 -4.21 12.23
C LEU A 125 -7.01 -3.43 12.75
N ARG A 126 -8.24 -3.91 12.54
CA ARG A 126 -9.46 -3.30 13.09
C ARG A 126 -9.53 -3.42 14.61
N GLN A 127 -9.16 -4.57 15.16
CA GLN A 127 -9.09 -4.77 16.61
C GLN A 127 -8.07 -3.81 17.24
N LEU A 128 -6.88 -3.71 16.66
CA LEU A 128 -5.89 -2.75 17.13
C LEU A 128 -6.41 -1.30 17.02
N ALA A 129 -7.05 -0.94 15.90
CA ALA A 129 -7.59 0.40 15.73
C ALA A 129 -8.58 0.77 16.85
N VAL A 130 -9.46 -0.16 17.25
CA VAL A 130 -10.35 0.03 18.40
C VAL A 130 -9.55 0.19 19.70
N ALA A 131 -8.57 -0.67 19.94
CA ALA A 131 -7.77 -0.66 21.17
C ALA A 131 -6.97 0.63 21.36
N VAL A 132 -6.49 1.26 20.27
CA VAL A 132 -5.70 2.51 20.33
C VAL A 132 -6.54 3.76 20.04
N GLY A 133 -7.86 3.64 19.92
CA GLY A 133 -8.76 4.75 19.61
C GLY A 133 -8.57 5.33 18.20
N ALA A 134 -8.08 4.54 17.25
CA ALA A 134 -7.88 5.01 15.88
C ALA A 134 -9.17 4.94 15.05
N SER A 135 -9.45 6.02 14.33
CA SER A 135 -10.60 6.13 13.43
C SER A 135 -10.27 5.71 11.99
N SER A 136 -8.99 5.54 11.67
CA SER A 136 -8.52 5.18 10.33
C SER A 136 -7.39 4.15 10.36
N ILE A 137 -7.37 3.32 9.30
CA ILE A 137 -6.31 2.33 9.04
C ILE A 137 -5.74 2.66 7.66
N ALA A 138 -4.47 3.11 7.62
CA ALA A 138 -3.77 3.42 6.38
C ALA A 138 -3.16 2.17 5.76
N LEU A 139 -3.49 1.90 4.51
CA LEU A 139 -3.02 0.77 3.71
C LEU A 139 -2.24 1.28 2.50
N ALA A 140 -1.09 0.69 2.20
CA ALA A 140 -0.16 1.13 1.16
C ALA A 140 -0.49 0.63 -0.25
N HIS A 141 -1.79 0.56 -0.62
CA HIS A 141 -2.16 0.23 -2.00
C HIS A 141 -1.80 1.38 -2.94
N THR A 142 -1.23 1.03 -4.08
CA THR A 142 -0.74 1.94 -5.12
C THR A 142 -1.66 2.02 -6.33
N ALA A 143 -1.34 2.88 -7.31
CA ALA A 143 -2.05 2.93 -8.58
C ALA A 143 -1.86 1.64 -9.39
N ASP A 144 -0.72 0.96 -9.25
CA ASP A 144 -0.51 -0.35 -9.86
C ASP A 144 -1.47 -1.40 -9.27
N ASP A 145 -1.67 -1.41 -7.94
CA ASP A 145 -2.66 -2.30 -7.31
C ASP A 145 -4.09 -2.02 -7.79
N GLN A 146 -4.40 -0.76 -8.05
CA GLN A 146 -5.69 -0.35 -8.59
C GLN A 146 -5.87 -0.92 -10.00
N ALA A 147 -4.89 -0.73 -10.89
CA ALA A 147 -4.93 -1.26 -12.25
C ALA A 147 -5.05 -2.79 -12.29
N GLU A 148 -4.24 -3.49 -11.48
CA GLU A 148 -4.33 -4.94 -11.29
C GLU A 148 -5.76 -5.37 -10.90
N THR A 149 -6.33 -4.69 -9.90
CA THR A 149 -7.67 -5.01 -9.38
C THR A 149 -8.76 -4.78 -10.43
N VAL A 150 -8.69 -3.69 -11.19
CA VAL A 150 -9.64 -3.39 -12.27
C VAL A 150 -9.57 -4.46 -13.35
N LEU A 151 -8.36 -4.79 -13.81
CA LEU A 151 -8.16 -5.79 -14.86
C LEU A 151 -8.68 -7.17 -14.44
N MET A 152 -8.31 -7.62 -13.24
CA MET A 152 -8.80 -8.91 -12.71
C MET A 152 -10.32 -8.95 -12.61
N ARG A 153 -10.95 -7.87 -12.17
CA ARG A 153 -12.41 -7.79 -12.08
C ARG A 153 -13.08 -7.74 -13.44
N ALA A 154 -12.54 -6.97 -14.39
CA ALA A 154 -13.05 -6.90 -15.75
C ALA A 154 -13.07 -8.29 -16.42
N LEU A 155 -11.99 -9.05 -16.29
CA LEU A 155 -11.87 -10.39 -16.83
C LEU A 155 -12.73 -11.44 -16.09
N ALA A 156 -13.12 -11.18 -14.85
CA ALA A 156 -14.04 -12.01 -14.07
C ALA A 156 -15.53 -11.69 -14.31
N GLY A 157 -15.86 -10.83 -15.26
CA GLY A 157 -17.26 -10.49 -15.55
C GLY A 157 -17.87 -9.52 -14.54
N ALA A 158 -17.15 -8.50 -14.14
CA ALA A 158 -17.55 -7.58 -13.10
C ALA A 158 -18.69 -6.64 -13.48
N THR A 159 -19.54 -6.31 -12.50
CA THR A 159 -20.52 -5.23 -12.60
C THR A 159 -19.85 -3.85 -12.57
N PRO A 160 -20.53 -2.77 -13.02
CA PRO A 160 -20.02 -1.40 -12.92
C PRO A 160 -19.50 -1.04 -11.52
N ARG A 161 -20.26 -1.39 -10.47
CA ARG A 161 -19.88 -1.20 -9.07
C ARG A 161 -18.58 -1.92 -8.72
N SER A 162 -18.38 -3.13 -9.22
CA SER A 162 -17.15 -3.89 -9.00
C SER A 162 -15.96 -3.27 -9.72
N LEU A 163 -16.16 -2.73 -10.94
CA LEU A 163 -15.12 -2.05 -11.71
C LEU A 163 -14.66 -0.72 -11.09
N ALA A 164 -15.45 -0.10 -10.21
CA ALA A 164 -15.01 1.06 -9.43
C ALA A 164 -13.80 0.73 -8.52
N ALA A 165 -13.49 -0.55 -8.35
CA ALA A 165 -12.33 -1.12 -7.66
C ALA A 165 -12.12 -0.54 -6.23
N MET A 166 -10.89 -0.09 -5.87
CA MET A 166 -10.64 0.41 -4.53
C MET A 166 -10.94 1.91 -4.44
N ALA A 167 -11.64 2.35 -3.38
CA ALA A 167 -11.74 3.76 -3.02
C ALA A 167 -10.51 4.22 -2.23
N GLU A 168 -10.14 5.50 -2.36
CA GLU A 168 -9.07 6.09 -1.54
C GLU A 168 -9.45 6.05 -0.05
N ARG A 169 -10.75 6.25 0.28
CA ARG A 169 -11.31 6.00 1.61
C ARG A 169 -12.55 5.12 1.50
N SER A 170 -12.66 4.13 2.38
CA SER A 170 -13.83 3.24 2.48
C SER A 170 -14.02 2.85 3.95
N GLY A 171 -14.97 3.47 4.62
CA GLY A 171 -15.13 3.37 6.07
C GLY A 171 -13.85 3.83 6.79
N ALA A 172 -13.31 2.96 7.64
CA ALA A 172 -12.05 3.21 8.35
C ALA A 172 -10.79 3.00 7.47
N LEU A 173 -10.91 2.38 6.30
CA LEU A 173 -9.76 2.09 5.45
C LEU A 173 -9.38 3.30 4.60
N ALA A 174 -8.14 3.76 4.74
CA ALA A 174 -7.54 4.84 3.97
C ALA A 174 -6.40 4.33 3.08
N ARG A 175 -6.24 4.85 1.87
CA ARG A 175 -5.21 4.43 0.90
C ARG A 175 -4.51 5.67 0.34
N PRO A 176 -3.57 6.25 1.10
CA PRO A 176 -2.92 7.51 0.73
C PRO A 176 -2.07 7.42 -0.56
N LEU A 177 -1.63 6.20 -0.93
CA LEU A 177 -0.82 5.95 -2.12
C LEU A 177 -1.63 5.46 -3.34
N LEU A 178 -2.97 5.42 -3.29
CA LEU A 178 -3.78 4.79 -4.35
C LEU A 178 -3.64 5.47 -5.73
N ARG A 179 -3.14 6.71 -5.77
CA ARG A 179 -2.83 7.45 -7.00
C ARG A 179 -1.34 7.60 -7.27
N VAL A 180 -0.49 6.93 -6.49
CA VAL A 180 0.97 6.95 -6.63
C VAL A 180 1.41 5.66 -7.32
N TRP A 181 2.28 5.79 -8.33
CA TRP A 181 2.84 4.63 -9.04
C TRP A 181 4.00 4.01 -8.26
N ARG A 182 4.18 2.70 -8.36
CA ARG A 182 5.32 1.99 -7.73
C ARG A 182 6.67 2.53 -8.18
N VAL A 183 6.79 3.01 -9.40
CA VAL A 183 8.03 3.64 -9.88
C VAL A 183 8.37 4.90 -9.06
N ASP A 184 7.38 5.69 -8.66
CA ASP A 184 7.59 6.86 -7.79
C ASP A 184 7.89 6.45 -6.35
N VAL A 185 7.28 5.35 -5.87
CA VAL A 185 7.59 4.75 -4.56
C VAL A 185 9.04 4.26 -4.53
N ALA A 186 9.47 3.51 -5.53
CA ALA A 186 10.85 3.02 -5.65
C ALA A 186 11.86 4.17 -5.69
N ALA A 187 11.58 5.20 -6.50
CA ALA A 187 12.42 6.41 -6.56
C ALA A 187 12.47 7.15 -5.21
N TYR A 188 11.37 7.20 -4.47
CA TYR A 188 11.30 7.78 -3.13
C TYR A 188 12.16 7.00 -2.13
N CYS A 189 12.01 5.68 -2.07
CA CYS A 189 12.79 4.82 -1.19
C CYS A 189 14.29 4.94 -1.49
N ALA A 190 14.67 4.88 -2.76
CA ALA A 190 16.05 5.04 -3.20
C ALA A 190 16.63 6.44 -2.84
N ALA A 191 15.84 7.51 -3.04
CA ALA A 191 16.26 8.87 -2.75
C ALA A 191 16.54 9.11 -1.26
N LEU A 192 15.85 8.38 -0.37
CA LEU A 192 16.00 8.50 1.09
C LEU A 192 16.82 7.36 1.72
N GLY A 193 17.26 6.37 0.93
CA GLY A 193 17.98 5.22 1.44
C GLY A 193 17.14 4.40 2.44
N LEU A 194 15.81 4.28 2.19
CA LEU A 194 14.92 3.54 3.09
C LEU A 194 15.22 2.04 2.97
N VAL A 195 15.41 1.39 4.10
CA VAL A 195 15.56 -0.07 4.16
C VAL A 195 14.17 -0.70 3.96
N THR A 196 14.05 -1.55 2.97
CA THR A 196 12.79 -2.25 2.65
C THR A 196 13.05 -3.75 2.54
N ALA A 197 12.09 -4.54 2.99
CA ALA A 197 12.11 -5.99 2.82
C ALA A 197 11.50 -6.35 1.44
N GLU A 198 12.10 -7.32 0.78
CA GLU A 198 11.47 -7.97 -0.38
C GLU A 198 10.77 -9.24 0.10
N ASP A 199 9.46 -9.33 -0.13
CA ASP A 199 8.71 -10.55 0.13
C ASP A 199 8.75 -11.43 -1.13
N PRO A 200 9.43 -12.60 -1.09
CA PRO A 200 9.54 -13.51 -2.24
C PRO A 200 8.17 -14.00 -2.74
N SER A 201 7.14 -14.02 -1.89
CA SER A 201 5.79 -14.45 -2.29
C SER A 201 5.13 -13.48 -3.29
N ASN A 202 5.60 -12.24 -3.39
CA ASN A 202 5.11 -11.26 -4.37
C ASN A 202 5.44 -11.65 -5.82
N ALA A 203 6.45 -12.47 -6.04
CA ALA A 203 6.89 -12.95 -7.35
C ALA A 203 6.37 -14.36 -7.68
N ASP A 204 5.67 -15.03 -6.75
CA ASP A 204 5.24 -16.42 -6.92
C ASP A 204 4.17 -16.55 -8.03
N PRO A 205 4.49 -17.23 -9.17
CA PRO A 205 3.58 -17.33 -10.32
C PRO A 205 2.35 -18.23 -10.06
N ARG A 206 2.32 -18.96 -8.94
CA ARG A 206 1.12 -19.71 -8.52
C ARG A 206 -0.06 -18.78 -8.21
N PHE A 207 0.20 -17.51 -7.91
CA PHE A 207 -0.83 -16.54 -7.58
C PHE A 207 -1.26 -15.75 -8.81
N LEU A 208 -2.56 -15.75 -9.09
CA LEU A 208 -3.15 -15.03 -10.21
C LEU A 208 -2.72 -13.55 -10.24
N ARG A 209 -2.68 -12.89 -9.10
CA ARG A 209 -2.27 -11.48 -9.03
C ARG A 209 -0.81 -11.26 -9.41
N SER A 210 0.09 -12.18 -9.05
CA SER A 210 1.49 -12.15 -9.47
C SER A 210 1.60 -12.27 -11.00
N ARG A 211 0.87 -13.22 -11.61
CA ARG A 211 0.83 -13.37 -13.06
C ARG A 211 0.24 -12.14 -13.76
N VAL A 212 -0.83 -11.57 -13.23
CA VAL A 212 -1.39 -10.32 -13.78
C VAL A 212 -0.35 -9.20 -13.77
N ARG A 213 0.42 -9.06 -12.68
CA ARG A 213 1.46 -8.03 -12.52
C ARG A 213 2.65 -8.23 -13.46
N HIS A 214 3.15 -9.48 -13.55
CA HIS A 214 4.44 -9.76 -14.19
C HIS A 214 4.32 -10.26 -15.63
N GLU A 215 3.14 -10.76 -16.03
CA GLU A 215 2.91 -11.29 -17.38
C GLU A 215 1.87 -10.45 -18.12
N LEU A 216 0.65 -10.34 -17.60
CA LEU A 216 -0.49 -9.81 -18.36
C LEU A 216 -0.43 -8.29 -18.55
N ILE A 217 -0.15 -7.52 -17.51
CA ILE A 217 -0.05 -6.06 -17.60
C ILE A 217 1.10 -5.63 -18.52
N PRO A 218 2.31 -6.20 -18.43
CA PRO A 218 3.37 -5.89 -19.39
C PRO A 218 3.01 -6.22 -20.83
N ALA A 219 2.40 -7.38 -21.09
CA ALA A 219 1.92 -7.75 -22.43
C ALA A 219 0.85 -6.78 -22.94
N LEU A 220 -0.07 -6.37 -22.07
CA LEU A 220 -1.10 -5.39 -22.41
C LEU A 220 -0.49 -4.01 -22.73
N GLU A 221 0.51 -3.57 -21.98
CA GLU A 221 1.19 -2.29 -22.23
C GLU A 221 2.06 -2.29 -23.49
N ALA A 222 2.57 -3.44 -23.89
CA ALA A 222 3.28 -3.58 -25.17
C ALA A 222 2.35 -3.32 -26.39
N VAL A 223 1.06 -3.65 -26.26
CA VAL A 223 0.05 -3.43 -27.32
C VAL A 223 -0.68 -2.09 -27.14
N PHE A 224 -1.01 -1.74 -25.91
CA PHE A 224 -1.74 -0.54 -25.54
C PHE A 224 -0.92 0.31 -24.55
N PRO A 225 -0.05 1.20 -25.01
CA PRO A 225 0.71 2.07 -24.13
C PRO A 225 -0.17 2.82 -23.14
N ALA A 226 0.27 2.91 -21.87
CA ALA A 226 -0.47 3.49 -20.75
C ALA A 226 -1.75 2.70 -20.34
N ALA A 227 -1.84 1.40 -20.64
CA ALA A 227 -2.98 0.56 -20.26
C ALA A 227 -3.29 0.65 -18.76
N ARG A 228 -2.28 0.61 -17.88
CA ARG A 228 -2.47 0.78 -16.43
C ARG A 228 -3.19 2.08 -16.08
N ARG A 229 -2.80 3.20 -16.70
CA ARG A 229 -3.44 4.50 -16.47
C ARG A 229 -4.90 4.49 -16.92
N ARG A 230 -5.19 3.90 -18.08
CA ARG A 230 -6.56 3.78 -18.60
C ARG A 230 -7.44 2.92 -17.70
N LEU A 231 -6.90 1.84 -17.12
CA LEU A 231 -7.62 1.03 -16.14
C LEU A 231 -7.96 1.85 -14.88
N CYS A 232 -7.05 2.65 -14.37
CA CYS A 232 -7.33 3.53 -13.23
C CYS A 232 -8.40 4.60 -13.57
N VAL A 233 -8.36 5.18 -14.77
CA VAL A 233 -9.38 6.13 -15.26
C VAL A 233 -10.75 5.44 -15.37
N LEU A 234 -10.78 4.20 -15.86
CA LEU A 234 -12.02 3.40 -15.90
C LEU A 234 -12.62 3.23 -14.49
N ALA A 235 -11.79 2.89 -13.50
CA ALA A 235 -12.26 2.76 -12.12
C ALA A 235 -12.85 4.06 -11.57
N GLU A 236 -12.22 5.20 -11.87
CA GLU A 236 -12.73 6.52 -11.46
C GLU A 236 -14.06 6.85 -12.14
N HIS A 237 -14.20 6.54 -13.43
CA HIS A 237 -15.45 6.71 -14.16
C HIS A 237 -16.58 5.88 -13.56
N GLN A 238 -16.32 4.58 -13.33
CA GLN A 238 -17.32 3.68 -12.74
C GLN A 238 -17.72 4.13 -11.34
N ARG A 239 -16.78 4.65 -10.54
CA ARG A 239 -17.07 5.19 -9.22
C ARG A 239 -18.03 6.37 -9.28
N ARG A 240 -17.79 7.33 -10.17
CA ARG A 240 -18.70 8.48 -10.34
C ARG A 240 -20.12 8.07 -10.74
N LEU A 241 -20.24 7.02 -11.57
CA LEU A 241 -21.55 6.49 -12.00
C LEU A 241 -22.29 5.72 -10.88
N VAL A 242 -21.57 5.23 -9.89
CA VAL A 242 -22.16 4.43 -8.81
C VAL A 242 -22.45 5.27 -7.56
N ASP A 243 -21.70 6.34 -7.36
CA ASP A 243 -21.80 7.22 -6.18
C ASP A 243 -22.69 8.47 -6.47
N GLY A 244 -23.01 8.76 -7.74
CA GLY A 244 -23.93 9.83 -8.18
C GLY A 244 -25.31 9.27 -8.45
#